data_0fb76c4da126b165858658a697b4f22b
#
_entry.id   0fb76c4da126b165858658a697b4f22b
#
_cell.length_a   1.000
_cell.length_b   1.000
_cell.length_c   1.000
_cell.angle_alpha   90.00
_cell.angle_beta   90.00
_cell.angle_gamma   90.00
#
_symmetry.space_group_name_H-M   'P 1'
#
loop_
_entity.id
_entity.type
_entity.pdbx_description
1 polymer ?
#
loop_
_entity_poly.entity_id
_entity_poly.type
_entity_poly.pdbx_seq_one_letter_code
_entity_poly.pdbx_strand_id
1 'polypeptide(L)'
;MTQAQSVRQISFIQAINEALRQEMHRDPDVIVMGEDIAGGGEREDFQDAWGGPMRLTKGLVNDFGRLRVRDTPISEAGFVGAGVGAAASGLRPVVDLMYVSFYGVCADQITNNAAKMHYMFGGKVKVPLTIMTGIGAGTNSAAQHSETLYSIFTHFPGLKCVVPSNPHNAKGLMTAAIRDDDPVIVFNNRQLMGLRFEDHVPEESYAIEIGKSEIKVQGEDITLLGIGYTTRVCMEAAGLLEERGYSVEVLDLLSLSPMDEDAILSSVQKTKKIVIVDEDYPRCSIATDISALVAEEAFDYLDAPPKRVTPPHTQVPYSRPLEALFVPTKEKVLAAALEVLE
;
A
#
# COMPACT_ATOMS: atom_id res chain seq x y z
N MET A 1 -0.70 -5.01 40.28
CA MET A 1 0.22 -5.67 39.34
C MET A 1 -0.51 -5.82 38.04
N THR A 2 -0.33 -4.89 37.12
CA THR A 2 -0.86 -4.93 35.75
C THR A 2 -0.11 -6.05 35.03
N GLN A 3 -0.81 -7.11 34.64
CA GLN A 3 -0.27 -8.11 33.70
C GLN A 3 0.20 -7.36 32.47
N ALA A 4 1.49 -7.44 32.15
CA ALA A 4 1.99 -7.01 30.88
C ALA A 4 1.25 -7.87 29.84
N GLN A 5 0.34 -7.24 29.07
CA GLN A 5 -0.26 -7.87 27.92
C GLN A 5 0.89 -8.31 27.01
N SER A 6 0.97 -9.58 26.70
CA SER A 6 1.96 -10.10 25.76
C SER A 6 1.76 -9.37 24.44
N VAL A 7 2.82 -8.69 23.96
CA VAL A 7 2.75 -8.01 22.66
C VAL A 7 2.47 -9.05 21.58
N ARG A 8 1.27 -8.97 20.97
CA ARG A 8 0.87 -9.89 19.91
C ARG A 8 1.53 -9.47 18.61
N GLN A 9 2.40 -10.32 18.09
CA GLN A 9 3.11 -10.09 16.83
C GLN A 9 2.58 -11.05 15.76
N ILE A 10 2.19 -10.51 14.61
CA ILE A 10 1.79 -11.27 13.43
C ILE A 10 2.52 -10.75 12.20
N SER A 11 2.64 -11.59 11.18
CA SER A 11 3.22 -11.17 9.90
C SER A 11 2.29 -10.23 9.13
N PHE A 12 2.82 -9.49 8.16
CA PHE A 12 2.05 -8.65 7.25
C PHE A 12 0.93 -9.45 6.54
N ILE A 13 1.26 -10.67 6.06
CA ILE A 13 0.28 -11.57 5.42
C ILE A 13 -0.83 -11.95 6.40
N GLN A 14 -0.49 -12.30 7.64
CA GLN A 14 -1.48 -12.65 8.67
C GLN A 14 -2.38 -11.47 9.02
N ALA A 15 -1.85 -10.25 9.05
CA ALA A 15 -2.60 -9.02 9.32
C ALA A 15 -3.68 -8.76 8.25
N ILE A 16 -3.34 -8.87 6.97
CA ILE A 16 -4.31 -8.77 5.86
C ILE A 16 -5.34 -9.90 5.93
N ASN A 17 -4.90 -11.15 6.12
CA ASN A 17 -5.79 -12.30 6.21
C ASN A 17 -6.79 -12.16 7.35
N GLU A 18 -6.33 -11.66 8.50
CA GLU A 18 -7.18 -11.44 9.67
C GLU A 18 -8.20 -10.33 9.43
N ALA A 19 -7.82 -9.22 8.78
CA ALA A 19 -8.76 -8.18 8.38
C ALA A 19 -9.85 -8.72 7.46
N LEU A 20 -9.47 -9.46 6.41
CA LEU A 20 -10.42 -10.11 5.50
C LEU A 20 -11.39 -11.03 6.25
N ARG A 21 -10.87 -11.88 7.12
CA ARG A 21 -11.66 -12.83 7.91
C ARG A 21 -12.64 -12.13 8.84
N GLN A 22 -12.20 -11.11 9.54
CA GLN A 22 -13.03 -10.33 10.47
C GLN A 22 -14.13 -9.58 9.72
N GLU A 23 -13.82 -8.95 8.59
CA GLU A 23 -14.82 -8.23 7.80
C GLU A 23 -15.83 -9.18 7.12
N MET A 24 -15.39 -10.35 6.65
CA MET A 24 -16.29 -11.37 6.12
C MET A 24 -17.22 -11.97 7.20
N HIS A 25 -16.78 -12.07 8.45
CA HIS A 25 -17.67 -12.45 9.56
C HIS A 25 -18.65 -11.34 9.93
N ARG A 26 -18.20 -10.09 9.90
CA ARG A 26 -19.01 -8.91 10.24
C ARG A 26 -20.13 -8.67 9.24
N ASP A 27 -19.85 -8.87 7.96
CA ASP A 27 -20.69 -8.42 6.86
C ASP A 27 -20.84 -9.55 5.80
N PRO A 28 -22.06 -10.09 5.61
CA PRO A 28 -22.31 -11.15 4.64
C PRO A 28 -22.12 -10.70 3.18
N ASP A 29 -22.16 -9.40 2.89
CA ASP A 29 -22.00 -8.86 1.54
C ASP A 29 -20.52 -8.75 1.12
N VAL A 30 -19.57 -8.95 2.04
CA VAL A 30 -18.15 -9.02 1.72
C VAL A 30 -17.83 -10.34 1.04
N ILE A 31 -17.37 -10.29 -0.20
CA ILE A 31 -16.89 -11.43 -1.00
C ILE A 31 -15.44 -11.19 -1.42
N VAL A 32 -14.68 -12.26 -1.62
CA VAL A 32 -13.29 -12.20 -2.10
C VAL A 32 -13.21 -12.96 -3.42
N MET A 33 -12.56 -12.38 -4.42
CA MET A 33 -12.43 -12.99 -5.74
C MET A 33 -11.06 -12.67 -6.38
N GLY A 34 -10.52 -13.61 -7.13
CA GLY A 34 -9.22 -13.51 -7.78
C GLY A 34 -8.71 -14.86 -8.24
N GLU A 35 -7.53 -14.90 -8.82
CA GLU A 35 -6.91 -16.11 -9.32
C GLU A 35 -6.31 -16.95 -8.20
N ASP A 36 -6.58 -18.26 -8.18
CA ASP A 36 -6.04 -19.27 -7.26
C ASP A 36 -6.24 -18.97 -5.76
N ILE A 37 -7.18 -18.10 -5.41
CA ILE A 37 -7.38 -17.65 -4.02
C ILE A 37 -8.11 -18.67 -3.16
N ALA A 38 -8.94 -19.53 -3.76
CA ALA A 38 -9.71 -20.58 -3.07
C ALA A 38 -9.09 -21.97 -3.25
N GLY A 39 -8.00 -22.08 -3.99
CA GLY A 39 -7.40 -23.37 -4.34
C GLY A 39 -8.14 -24.07 -5.46
N GLY A 40 -7.65 -23.94 -6.68
CA GLY A 40 -8.25 -24.32 -7.97
C GLY A 40 -9.05 -25.61 -8.02
N GLY A 41 -9.99 -25.63 -8.94
CA GLY A 41 -10.82 -26.79 -9.26
C GLY A 41 -12.05 -26.98 -8.36
N GLU A 42 -12.94 -27.87 -8.81
CA GLU A 42 -14.22 -28.21 -8.16
C GLU A 42 -14.08 -29.22 -6.99
N ARG A 43 -12.91 -29.24 -6.30
CA ARG A 43 -12.69 -30.18 -5.21
C ARG A 43 -13.51 -29.81 -3.97
N GLU A 44 -14.20 -30.77 -3.41
CA GLU A 44 -14.99 -30.59 -2.18
C GLU A 44 -14.12 -30.44 -0.92
N ASP A 45 -12.86 -30.90 -0.96
CA ASP A 45 -12.01 -31.07 0.22
C ASP A 45 -11.13 -29.83 0.57
N PHE A 46 -11.18 -28.73 -0.17
CA PHE A 46 -10.46 -27.46 0.09
C PHE A 46 -8.98 -27.60 0.53
N GLN A 47 -8.36 -28.77 0.33
CA GLN A 47 -6.99 -29.02 0.80
C GLN A 47 -5.97 -28.13 0.08
N ASP A 48 -6.32 -27.64 -1.10
CA ASP A 48 -5.49 -26.79 -1.94
C ASP A 48 -5.75 -25.28 -1.75
N ALA A 49 -6.43 -24.89 -0.67
CA ALA A 49 -6.75 -23.49 -0.36
C ALA A 49 -5.49 -22.69 0.05
N TRP A 50 -4.58 -22.47 -0.89
CA TRP A 50 -3.27 -21.84 -0.65
C TRP A 50 -3.36 -20.34 -0.38
N GLY A 51 -4.46 -19.70 -0.83
CA GLY A 51 -4.72 -18.28 -0.62
C GLY A 51 -4.01 -17.37 -1.61
N GLY A 52 -3.90 -17.81 -2.85
CA GLY A 52 -3.20 -17.12 -3.92
C GLY A 52 -1.68 -17.20 -3.78
N PRO A 53 -0.92 -16.63 -4.74
CA PRO A 53 0.55 -16.64 -4.74
C PRO A 53 1.15 -15.96 -3.51
N MET A 54 0.46 -14.95 -2.95
CA MET A 54 0.91 -14.20 -1.76
C MET A 54 0.32 -14.73 -0.45
N ARG A 55 -0.56 -15.74 -0.51
CA ARG A 55 -1.22 -16.37 0.65
C ARG A 55 -2.10 -15.43 1.49
N LEU A 56 -2.51 -14.29 0.95
CA LEU A 56 -3.32 -13.30 1.66
C LEU A 56 -4.71 -13.82 2.02
N THR A 57 -5.28 -14.71 1.20
CA THR A 57 -6.63 -15.28 1.37
C THR A 57 -6.61 -16.71 1.94
N LYS A 58 -5.45 -17.18 2.42
CA LYS A 58 -5.29 -18.56 2.88
C LYS A 58 -6.34 -18.96 3.93
N GLY A 59 -7.04 -20.05 3.66
CA GLY A 59 -8.03 -20.65 4.57
C GLY A 59 -9.40 -19.97 4.58
N LEU A 60 -9.60 -18.82 3.92
CA LEU A 60 -10.91 -18.14 3.89
C LEU A 60 -12.00 -19.02 3.26
N VAL A 61 -11.68 -19.78 2.21
CA VAL A 61 -12.64 -20.66 1.55
C VAL A 61 -13.18 -21.76 2.49
N ASN A 62 -12.36 -22.21 3.46
CA ASN A 62 -12.78 -23.21 4.43
C ASN A 62 -13.85 -22.66 5.39
N ASP A 63 -13.76 -21.37 5.73
CA ASP A 63 -14.68 -20.73 6.67
C ASP A 63 -15.94 -20.20 5.96
N PHE A 64 -15.81 -19.70 4.74
CA PHE A 64 -16.87 -18.94 4.06
C PHE A 64 -17.42 -19.62 2.79
N GLY A 65 -16.78 -20.68 2.33
CA GLY A 65 -17.20 -21.44 1.14
C GLY A 65 -16.96 -20.69 -0.19
N ARG A 66 -17.12 -21.42 -1.30
CA ARG A 66 -16.83 -20.91 -2.66
C ARG A 66 -17.83 -19.86 -3.17
N LEU A 67 -18.98 -19.69 -2.54
CA LEU A 67 -19.90 -18.61 -2.89
C LEU A 67 -19.38 -17.25 -2.46
N ARG A 68 -18.53 -17.19 -1.43
CA ARG A 68 -17.95 -15.97 -0.90
C ARG A 68 -16.46 -15.82 -1.18
N VAL A 69 -15.73 -16.92 -1.41
CA VAL A 69 -14.32 -16.91 -1.82
C VAL A 69 -14.23 -17.61 -3.17
N ARG A 70 -14.01 -16.84 -4.24
CA ARG A 70 -14.22 -17.27 -5.62
C ARG A 70 -12.92 -17.25 -6.42
N ASP A 71 -12.51 -18.42 -6.90
CA ASP A 71 -11.51 -18.48 -7.96
C ASP A 71 -12.08 -17.94 -9.27
N THR A 72 -11.24 -17.25 -10.03
CA THR A 72 -11.57 -16.70 -11.32
C THR A 72 -10.66 -17.30 -12.40
N PRO A 73 -11.10 -17.31 -13.67
CA PRO A 73 -10.16 -17.50 -14.77
C PRO A 73 -9.08 -16.40 -14.79
N ILE A 74 -7.96 -16.67 -15.46
CA ILE A 74 -6.93 -15.67 -15.78
C ILE A 74 -7.53 -14.67 -16.79
N SER A 75 -8.24 -13.68 -16.27
CA SER A 75 -8.95 -12.66 -17.05
C SER A 75 -9.24 -11.46 -16.17
N GLU A 76 -8.25 -10.61 -15.94
CA GLU A 76 -8.34 -9.48 -15.01
C GLU A 76 -9.42 -8.48 -15.43
N ALA A 77 -9.56 -8.20 -16.73
CA ALA A 77 -10.68 -7.39 -17.23
C ALA A 77 -12.06 -7.98 -16.85
N GLY A 78 -12.18 -9.31 -16.89
CA GLY A 78 -13.41 -10.02 -16.56
C GLY A 78 -13.72 -9.95 -15.07
N PHE A 79 -12.80 -10.36 -14.22
CA PHE A 79 -13.10 -10.47 -12.79
C PHE A 79 -13.07 -9.11 -12.05
N VAL A 80 -12.22 -8.16 -12.46
CA VAL A 80 -12.28 -6.78 -11.92
C VAL A 80 -13.59 -6.12 -12.33
N GLY A 81 -14.02 -6.28 -13.60
CA GLY A 81 -15.32 -5.78 -14.07
C GLY A 81 -16.51 -6.42 -13.34
N ALA A 82 -16.44 -7.73 -13.05
CA ALA A 82 -17.43 -8.42 -12.21
C ALA A 82 -17.45 -7.86 -10.78
N GLY A 83 -16.28 -7.53 -10.21
CA GLY A 83 -16.16 -6.84 -8.92
C GLY A 83 -16.84 -5.47 -8.92
N VAL A 84 -16.63 -4.65 -9.96
CA VAL A 84 -17.31 -3.35 -10.12
C VAL A 84 -18.81 -3.53 -10.16
N GLY A 85 -19.30 -4.47 -10.98
CA GLY A 85 -20.74 -4.76 -11.10
C GLY A 85 -21.35 -5.28 -9.79
N ALA A 86 -20.63 -6.15 -9.06
CA ALA A 86 -21.03 -6.65 -7.77
C ALA A 86 -21.15 -5.52 -6.74
N ALA A 87 -20.16 -4.62 -6.69
CA ALA A 87 -20.17 -3.46 -5.82
C ALA A 87 -21.36 -2.53 -6.10
N ALA A 88 -21.59 -2.21 -7.39
CA ALA A 88 -22.73 -1.39 -7.80
C ALA A 88 -24.09 -2.05 -7.51
N SER A 89 -24.11 -3.37 -7.30
CA SER A 89 -25.31 -4.16 -6.99
C SER A 89 -25.49 -4.40 -5.48
N GLY A 90 -24.65 -3.82 -4.61
CA GLY A 90 -24.80 -3.85 -3.16
C GLY A 90 -23.90 -4.84 -2.41
N LEU A 91 -23.03 -5.58 -3.10
CA LEU A 91 -21.99 -6.38 -2.44
C LEU A 91 -20.76 -5.50 -2.11
N ARG A 92 -19.85 -6.04 -1.28
CA ARG A 92 -18.55 -5.46 -0.96
C ARG A 92 -17.42 -6.40 -1.42
N PRO A 93 -17.11 -6.40 -2.72
CA PRO A 93 -16.10 -7.28 -3.26
C PRO A 93 -14.69 -6.80 -2.89
N VAL A 94 -13.85 -7.75 -2.46
CA VAL A 94 -12.40 -7.61 -2.41
C VAL A 94 -11.84 -8.40 -3.60
N VAL A 95 -11.19 -7.70 -4.50
CA VAL A 95 -10.59 -8.26 -5.71
C VAL A 95 -9.08 -8.37 -5.52
N ASP A 96 -8.53 -9.57 -5.62
CA ASP A 96 -7.09 -9.80 -5.64
C ASP A 96 -6.58 -9.69 -7.08
N LEU A 97 -5.96 -8.55 -7.42
CA LEU A 97 -5.33 -8.31 -8.71
C LEU A 97 -3.94 -8.96 -8.81
N MET A 98 -3.47 -9.57 -7.75
CA MET A 98 -2.17 -10.23 -7.65
C MET A 98 -0.99 -9.24 -7.78
N TYR A 99 -0.65 -8.77 -8.98
CA TYR A 99 0.44 -7.82 -9.23
C TYR A 99 -0.07 -6.55 -9.89
N VAL A 100 0.47 -5.41 -9.48
CA VAL A 100 0.05 -4.10 -10.00
C VAL A 100 0.27 -3.96 -11.52
N SER A 101 1.28 -4.64 -12.07
CA SER A 101 1.54 -4.65 -13.51
C SER A 101 0.37 -5.20 -14.35
N PHE A 102 -0.50 -6.02 -13.75
CA PHE A 102 -1.71 -6.54 -14.41
C PHE A 102 -2.81 -5.48 -14.56
N TYR A 103 -2.64 -4.31 -13.96
CA TYR A 103 -3.50 -3.15 -14.22
C TYR A 103 -3.72 -2.89 -15.72
N GLY A 104 -2.66 -3.04 -16.54
CA GLY A 104 -2.76 -2.81 -17.98
C GLY A 104 -3.84 -3.63 -18.68
N VAL A 105 -4.21 -4.81 -18.15
CA VAL A 105 -5.26 -5.68 -18.71
C VAL A 105 -6.66 -5.25 -18.28
N CYS A 106 -6.82 -4.60 -17.12
CA CYS A 106 -8.11 -4.22 -16.54
C CYS A 106 -8.25 -2.72 -16.29
N ALA A 107 -7.45 -1.90 -16.95
CA ALA A 107 -7.42 -0.45 -16.77
C ALA A 107 -8.79 0.22 -16.94
N ASP A 108 -9.58 -0.17 -17.95
CA ASP A 108 -10.90 0.38 -18.19
C ASP A 108 -11.87 0.13 -17.03
N GLN A 109 -11.85 -1.08 -16.46
CA GLN A 109 -12.71 -1.45 -15.34
C GLN A 109 -12.43 -0.63 -14.10
N ILE A 110 -11.18 -0.28 -13.87
CA ILE A 110 -10.74 0.52 -12.72
C ILE A 110 -10.98 2.01 -12.98
N THR A 111 -10.42 2.54 -14.07
CA THR A 111 -10.36 4.00 -14.30
C THR A 111 -11.61 4.61 -14.92
N ASN A 112 -12.35 3.87 -15.75
CA ASN A 112 -13.58 4.34 -16.33
C ASN A 112 -14.81 3.88 -15.55
N ASN A 113 -14.84 2.63 -15.10
CA ASN A 113 -16.01 2.10 -14.42
C ASN A 113 -15.95 2.37 -12.91
N ALA A 114 -15.01 1.81 -12.16
CA ALA A 114 -14.97 1.98 -10.71
C ALA A 114 -14.83 3.46 -10.31
N ALA A 115 -13.84 4.16 -10.85
CA ALA A 115 -13.52 5.54 -10.45
C ALA A 115 -14.63 6.55 -10.76
N LYS A 116 -15.39 6.34 -11.85
CA LYS A 116 -16.30 7.37 -12.36
C LYS A 116 -17.79 7.07 -12.14
N MET A 117 -18.14 5.83 -11.80
CA MET A 117 -19.55 5.41 -11.72
C MET A 117 -20.33 6.25 -10.69
N HIS A 118 -19.79 6.50 -9.51
CA HIS A 118 -20.44 7.34 -8.50
C HIS A 118 -20.79 8.73 -9.05
N TYR A 119 -19.83 9.39 -9.72
CA TYR A 119 -20.03 10.70 -10.33
C TYR A 119 -21.02 10.66 -11.50
N MET A 120 -20.87 9.70 -12.41
CA MET A 120 -21.70 9.59 -13.62
C MET A 120 -23.18 9.32 -13.28
N PHE A 121 -23.46 8.64 -12.20
CA PHE A 121 -24.83 8.39 -11.72
C PHE A 121 -25.34 9.45 -10.71
N GLY A 122 -24.65 10.61 -10.64
CA GLY A 122 -25.10 11.73 -9.82
C GLY A 122 -25.08 11.43 -8.32
N GLY A 123 -24.11 10.64 -7.84
CA GLY A 123 -23.97 10.27 -6.43
C GLY A 123 -24.91 9.17 -5.93
N LYS A 124 -25.72 8.58 -6.82
CA LYS A 124 -26.74 7.58 -6.43
C LYS A 124 -26.19 6.14 -6.32
N VAL A 125 -25.09 5.85 -7.00
CA VAL A 125 -24.46 4.54 -7.00
C VAL A 125 -23.18 4.59 -6.17
N LYS A 126 -23.09 3.74 -5.15
CA LYS A 126 -21.85 3.49 -4.42
C LYS A 126 -21.08 2.38 -5.12
N VAL A 127 -19.76 2.41 -5.00
CA VAL A 127 -18.88 1.36 -5.55
C VAL A 127 -17.91 0.89 -4.45
N PRO A 128 -18.42 0.20 -3.42
CA PRO A 128 -17.60 -0.30 -2.31
C PRO A 128 -16.71 -1.47 -2.77
N LEU A 129 -15.75 -1.17 -3.62
CA LEU A 129 -14.80 -2.11 -4.22
C LEU A 129 -13.44 -1.95 -3.58
N THR A 130 -12.90 -3.00 -2.97
CA THR A 130 -11.50 -3.05 -2.56
C THR A 130 -10.71 -3.84 -3.60
N ILE A 131 -9.63 -3.26 -4.13
CA ILE A 131 -8.66 -3.98 -4.95
C ILE A 131 -7.36 -4.10 -4.14
N MET A 132 -6.92 -5.32 -3.85
CA MET A 132 -5.60 -5.55 -3.28
C MET A 132 -4.63 -6.02 -4.35
N THR A 133 -3.40 -5.49 -4.33
CA THR A 133 -2.38 -5.82 -5.33
C THR A 133 -0.98 -5.76 -4.74
N GLY A 134 -0.09 -6.59 -5.24
CA GLY A 134 1.32 -6.61 -4.86
C GLY A 134 2.14 -5.61 -5.65
N ILE A 135 3.04 -4.91 -4.95
CA ILE A 135 3.99 -3.94 -5.51
C ILE A 135 5.42 -4.22 -5.02
N GLY A 136 6.38 -3.58 -5.67
CA GLY A 136 7.76 -3.45 -5.20
C GLY A 136 8.72 -4.48 -5.74
N ALA A 137 9.95 -4.02 -5.98
CA ALA A 137 11.12 -4.82 -6.33
C ALA A 137 11.78 -5.44 -5.07
N GLY A 138 12.88 -6.17 -5.24
CA GLY A 138 13.63 -6.78 -4.13
C GLY A 138 13.29 -8.24 -3.87
N THR A 139 12.45 -8.86 -4.69
CA THR A 139 12.02 -10.27 -4.56
C THR A 139 12.40 -11.14 -5.74
N ASN A 140 13.24 -10.64 -6.64
CA ASN A 140 13.73 -11.32 -7.85
C ASN A 140 12.60 -11.82 -8.78
N SER A 141 11.61 -10.98 -9.02
CA SER A 141 10.44 -11.33 -9.83
C SER A 141 10.40 -10.62 -11.20
N ALA A 142 11.48 -9.95 -11.58
CA ALA A 142 11.66 -9.25 -12.86
C ALA A 142 10.62 -8.15 -13.14
N ALA A 143 10.61 -7.65 -14.37
CA ALA A 143 9.89 -6.45 -14.78
C ALA A 143 8.36 -6.54 -14.60
N GLN A 144 7.74 -7.68 -14.95
CA GLN A 144 6.28 -7.82 -14.94
C GLN A 144 5.66 -8.09 -13.57
N HIS A 145 6.48 -8.32 -12.52
CA HIS A 145 6.00 -8.71 -11.19
C HIS A 145 6.63 -7.89 -10.07
N SER A 146 7.30 -6.77 -10.38
CA SER A 146 8.07 -6.01 -9.39
C SER A 146 7.88 -4.50 -9.50
N GLU A 147 6.97 -4.05 -10.35
CA GLU A 147 6.70 -2.63 -10.52
C GLU A 147 5.97 -2.05 -9.31
N THR A 148 6.07 -0.73 -9.20
CA THR A 148 5.32 0.09 -8.24
C THR A 148 4.65 1.19 -9.05
N LEU A 149 3.40 0.98 -9.43
CA LEU A 149 2.67 1.83 -10.38
C LEU A 149 1.52 2.60 -9.71
N TYR A 150 1.58 2.84 -8.40
CA TYR A 150 0.47 3.49 -7.68
C TYR A 150 0.18 4.90 -8.19
N SER A 151 1.15 5.61 -8.76
CA SER A 151 0.95 6.93 -9.36
C SER A 151 -0.07 6.94 -10.50
N ILE A 152 -0.21 5.83 -11.23
CA ILE A 152 -1.24 5.70 -12.26
C ILE A 152 -2.64 5.78 -11.64
N PHE A 153 -2.83 5.12 -10.51
CA PHE A 153 -4.15 5.06 -9.85
C PHE A 153 -4.51 6.39 -9.18
N THR A 154 -3.54 7.09 -8.58
CA THR A 154 -3.77 8.39 -7.94
C THR A 154 -4.09 9.48 -8.95
N HIS A 155 -3.72 9.30 -10.23
CA HIS A 155 -4.05 10.24 -11.31
C HIS A 155 -5.57 10.31 -11.60
N PHE A 156 -6.34 9.27 -11.24
CA PHE A 156 -7.77 9.22 -11.54
C PHE A 156 -8.62 9.63 -10.34
N PRO A 157 -9.35 10.78 -10.41
CA PRO A 157 -10.32 11.14 -9.39
C PRO A 157 -11.36 10.04 -9.19
N GLY A 158 -11.72 9.78 -7.93
CA GLY A 158 -12.69 8.75 -7.54
C GLY A 158 -12.05 7.43 -7.08
N LEU A 159 -10.73 7.31 -7.11
CA LEU A 159 -9.99 6.20 -6.50
C LEU A 159 -9.32 6.66 -5.21
N LYS A 160 -9.45 5.86 -4.15
CA LYS A 160 -8.63 5.98 -2.94
C LYS A 160 -7.45 4.99 -3.03
N CYS A 161 -6.28 5.40 -2.57
CA CYS A 161 -5.03 4.64 -2.71
C CYS A 161 -4.28 4.61 -1.38
N VAL A 162 -4.02 3.42 -0.84
CA VAL A 162 -3.32 3.25 0.44
C VAL A 162 -2.17 2.24 0.33
N VAL A 163 -1.08 2.51 1.06
CA VAL A 163 0.14 1.69 1.06
C VAL A 163 0.59 1.42 2.49
N PRO A 164 0.15 0.32 3.10
CA PRO A 164 0.57 -0.01 4.47
C PRO A 164 2.06 -0.33 4.55
N SER A 165 2.71 0.08 5.64
CA SER A 165 4.16 -0.07 5.88
C SER A 165 4.52 -1.17 6.90
N ASN A 166 3.55 -1.64 7.68
CA ASN A 166 3.72 -2.66 8.72
C ASN A 166 2.43 -3.47 8.94
N PRO A 167 2.43 -4.54 9.75
CA PRO A 167 1.24 -5.36 10.00
C PRO A 167 0.07 -4.63 10.66
N HIS A 168 0.34 -3.69 11.58
CA HIS A 168 -0.70 -2.87 12.19
C HIS A 168 -1.43 -2.04 11.13
N ASN A 169 -0.68 -1.34 10.29
CA ASN A 169 -1.25 -0.52 9.23
C ASN A 169 -1.93 -1.37 8.16
N ALA A 170 -1.38 -2.55 7.85
CA ALA A 170 -1.98 -3.48 6.89
C ALA A 170 -3.37 -3.96 7.32
N LYS A 171 -3.54 -4.36 8.59
CA LYS A 171 -4.84 -4.76 9.12
C LYS A 171 -5.82 -3.58 9.14
N GLY A 172 -5.40 -2.43 9.66
CA GLY A 172 -6.27 -1.26 9.83
C GLY A 172 -6.70 -0.64 8.51
N LEU A 173 -5.80 -0.50 7.54
CA LEU A 173 -6.12 0.06 6.21
C LEU A 173 -6.94 -0.92 5.36
N MET A 174 -6.68 -2.23 5.42
CA MET A 174 -7.52 -3.22 4.74
C MET A 174 -8.94 -3.21 5.30
N THR A 175 -9.09 -3.12 6.62
CA THR A 175 -10.40 -2.98 7.27
C THR A 175 -11.11 -1.69 6.83
N ALA A 176 -10.40 -0.56 6.78
CA ALA A 176 -10.94 0.71 6.32
C ALA A 176 -11.38 0.63 4.85
N ALA A 177 -10.56 0.04 3.99
CA ALA A 177 -10.84 -0.14 2.58
C ALA A 177 -12.13 -0.95 2.34
N ILE A 178 -12.32 -2.08 3.05
CA ILE A 178 -13.52 -2.91 2.92
C ILE A 178 -14.78 -2.18 3.38
N ARG A 179 -14.65 -1.28 4.36
CA ARG A 179 -15.78 -0.51 4.92
C ARG A 179 -16.11 0.75 4.13
N ASP A 180 -15.22 1.19 3.25
CA ASP A 180 -15.43 2.39 2.43
C ASP A 180 -16.52 2.15 1.38
N ASP A 181 -17.26 3.19 1.05
CA ASP A 181 -18.31 3.16 0.01
C ASP A 181 -17.78 3.53 -1.38
N ASP A 182 -16.53 3.98 -1.47
CA ASP A 182 -15.81 4.30 -2.71
C ASP A 182 -14.76 3.22 -3.03
N PRO A 183 -14.27 3.15 -4.27
CA PRO A 183 -13.21 2.22 -4.64
C PRO A 183 -11.89 2.53 -3.92
N VAL A 184 -11.31 1.53 -3.26
CA VAL A 184 -10.01 1.64 -2.58
C VAL A 184 -9.03 0.63 -3.15
N ILE A 185 -7.84 1.10 -3.53
CA ILE A 185 -6.72 0.26 -3.96
C ILE A 185 -5.75 0.13 -2.78
N VAL A 186 -5.51 -1.11 -2.33
CA VAL A 186 -4.56 -1.43 -1.25
C VAL A 186 -3.31 -2.03 -1.87
N PHE A 187 -2.22 -1.28 -1.84
CA PHE A 187 -0.93 -1.69 -2.39
C PHE A 187 -0.09 -2.41 -1.34
N ASN A 188 0.08 -3.70 -1.49
CA ASN A 188 0.79 -4.56 -0.56
C ASN A 188 2.24 -4.75 -1.01
N ASN A 189 3.19 -4.10 -0.34
CA ASN A 189 4.59 -4.24 -0.71
C ASN A 189 5.10 -5.65 -0.39
N ARG A 190 5.68 -6.31 -1.38
CA ARG A 190 6.08 -7.72 -1.31
C ARG A 190 7.28 -7.96 -0.41
N GLN A 191 8.18 -6.98 -0.27
CA GLN A 191 9.30 -7.10 0.66
C GLN A 191 8.81 -7.15 2.11
N LEU A 192 7.75 -6.39 2.46
CA LEU A 192 7.17 -6.39 3.80
C LEU A 192 6.56 -7.74 4.18
N MET A 193 6.05 -8.51 3.20
CA MET A 193 5.44 -9.82 3.46
C MET A 193 6.42 -10.85 4.02
N GLY A 194 7.71 -10.73 3.71
CA GLY A 194 8.78 -11.63 4.18
C GLY A 194 9.46 -11.21 5.48
N LEU A 195 9.13 -10.02 6.01
CA LEU A 195 9.80 -9.47 7.17
C LEU A 195 9.12 -9.87 8.48
N ARG A 196 9.90 -9.79 9.57
CA ARG A 196 9.39 -9.82 10.93
C ARG A 196 9.25 -8.40 11.44
N PHE A 197 8.19 -8.18 12.20
CA PHE A 197 7.86 -6.90 12.82
C PHE A 197 7.71 -7.06 14.32
N GLU A 198 8.03 -6.02 15.05
CA GLU A 198 7.85 -5.95 16.51
C GLU A 198 6.57 -5.19 16.88
N ASP A 199 5.83 -4.72 15.88
CA ASP A 199 4.59 -3.99 16.08
C ASP A 199 3.53 -4.84 16.77
N HIS A 200 2.84 -4.24 17.72
CA HIS A 200 1.67 -4.84 18.33
C HIS A 200 0.47 -4.69 17.40
N VAL A 201 -0.17 -5.82 17.06
CA VAL A 201 -1.40 -5.82 16.26
C VAL A 201 -2.57 -6.29 17.14
N PRO A 202 -3.55 -5.41 17.45
CA PRO A 202 -4.74 -5.78 18.23
C PRO A 202 -5.49 -6.97 17.64
N GLU A 203 -6.07 -7.82 18.49
CA GLU A 203 -6.93 -8.92 18.02
C GLU A 203 -8.26 -8.40 17.48
N GLU A 204 -8.82 -7.37 18.10
CA GLU A 204 -10.06 -6.74 17.69
C GLU A 204 -9.92 -6.12 16.29
N SER A 205 -11.05 -6.01 15.60
CA SER A 205 -11.12 -5.27 14.34
C SER A 205 -11.02 -3.77 14.61
N TYR A 206 -10.17 -3.10 13.88
CA TYR A 206 -10.02 -1.64 13.88
C TYR A 206 -9.78 -1.14 12.46
N ALA A 207 -10.11 0.11 12.21
CA ALA A 207 -9.84 0.80 10.96
C ALA A 207 -8.87 1.97 11.21
N ILE A 208 -7.97 2.19 10.24
CA ILE A 208 -7.12 3.38 10.16
C ILE A 208 -7.76 4.32 9.15
N GLU A 209 -7.85 5.60 9.49
CA GLU A 209 -8.44 6.62 8.64
C GLU A 209 -7.64 6.78 7.34
N ILE A 210 -8.31 6.63 6.20
CA ILE A 210 -7.73 6.89 4.87
C ILE A 210 -7.56 8.40 4.71
N GLY A 211 -6.42 8.83 4.19
CA GLY A 211 -6.07 10.24 4.07
C GLY A 211 -5.23 10.76 5.24
N LYS A 212 -4.73 9.88 6.11
CA LYS A 212 -3.85 10.23 7.22
C LYS A 212 -2.49 9.55 7.09
N SER A 213 -1.47 10.28 7.53
CA SER A 213 -0.08 9.84 7.65
C SER A 213 0.26 9.51 9.10
N GLU A 214 1.40 8.86 9.33
CA GLU A 214 1.89 8.53 10.66
C GLU A 214 3.32 9.03 10.84
N ILE A 215 3.61 9.77 11.92
CA ILE A 215 4.98 10.10 12.29
C ILE A 215 5.55 8.93 13.07
N LYS A 216 6.53 8.24 12.48
CA LYS A 216 7.21 7.09 13.09
C LYS A 216 8.32 7.51 14.06
N VAL A 217 9.01 8.60 13.76
CA VAL A 217 10.07 9.20 14.57
C VAL A 217 9.87 10.70 14.56
N GLN A 218 9.93 11.34 15.72
CA GLN A 218 9.91 12.79 15.85
C GLN A 218 11.31 13.36 15.66
N GLY A 219 11.44 14.46 14.92
CA GLY A 219 12.72 15.12 14.68
C GLY A 219 12.57 16.57 14.27
N GLU A 220 13.70 17.31 14.25
CA GLU A 220 13.74 18.76 14.05
C GLU A 220 14.63 19.21 12.87
N ASP A 221 15.61 18.38 12.42
CA ASP A 221 16.62 18.82 11.45
C ASP A 221 16.28 18.46 10.01
N ILE A 222 15.58 17.34 9.79
CA ILE A 222 15.22 16.83 8.46
C ILE A 222 14.03 15.89 8.52
N THR A 223 13.17 15.95 7.51
CA THR A 223 12.10 14.95 7.28
C THR A 223 12.54 13.92 6.27
N LEU A 224 12.45 12.64 6.63
CA LEU A 224 12.49 11.51 5.70
C LEU A 224 11.07 11.00 5.50
N LEU A 225 10.51 11.19 4.30
CA LEU A 225 9.17 10.71 3.96
C LEU A 225 9.30 9.39 3.22
N GLY A 226 8.66 8.35 3.75
CA GLY A 226 8.62 7.01 3.17
C GLY A 226 7.21 6.58 2.77
N ILE A 227 7.11 5.60 1.86
CA ILE A 227 5.86 5.01 1.36
C ILE A 227 6.00 3.49 1.41
N GLY A 228 5.17 2.82 2.21
CA GLY A 228 5.23 1.36 2.33
C GLY A 228 6.61 0.86 2.79
N TYR A 229 7.30 0.04 1.97
CA TYR A 229 8.62 -0.48 2.34
C TYR A 229 9.67 0.61 2.55
N THR A 230 9.59 1.72 1.80
CA THR A 230 10.58 2.79 1.95
C THR A 230 10.49 3.51 3.29
N THR A 231 9.37 3.45 4.00
CA THR A 231 9.28 3.91 5.40
C THR A 231 10.27 3.17 6.29
N ARG A 232 10.41 1.85 6.12
CA ARG A 232 11.43 1.06 6.83
C ARG A 232 12.84 1.51 6.46
N VAL A 233 13.09 1.77 5.17
CA VAL A 233 14.39 2.28 4.70
C VAL A 233 14.69 3.65 5.34
N CYS A 234 13.69 4.53 5.46
CA CYS A 234 13.80 5.81 6.15
C CYS A 234 14.13 5.63 7.64
N MET A 235 13.47 4.69 8.33
CA MET A 235 13.75 4.38 9.74
C MET A 235 15.21 3.92 9.95
N GLU A 236 15.70 3.05 9.06
CA GLU A 236 17.09 2.58 9.11
C GLU A 236 18.11 3.70 8.82
N ALA A 237 17.78 4.60 7.88
CA ALA A 237 18.62 5.77 7.58
C ALA A 237 18.59 6.81 8.71
N ALA A 238 17.44 7.01 9.35
CA ALA A 238 17.29 7.88 10.51
C ALA A 238 18.24 7.47 11.64
N GLY A 239 18.33 6.18 11.99
CA GLY A 239 19.29 5.70 12.97
C GLY A 239 20.75 6.02 12.63
N LEU A 240 21.14 5.94 11.35
CA LEU A 240 22.49 6.31 10.90
C LEU A 240 22.75 7.83 10.95
N LEU A 241 21.72 8.65 10.80
CA LEU A 241 21.81 10.11 10.94
C LEU A 241 21.84 10.52 12.41
N GLU A 242 21.06 9.86 13.28
CA GLU A 242 21.06 10.07 14.73
C GLU A 242 22.45 9.77 15.35
N GLU A 243 23.13 8.71 14.89
CA GLU A 243 24.51 8.40 15.28
C GLU A 243 25.50 9.52 14.94
N ARG A 244 25.12 10.38 13.98
CA ARG A 244 25.90 11.59 13.56
C ARG A 244 25.43 12.88 14.21
N GLY A 245 24.44 12.79 15.12
CA GLY A 245 23.92 13.91 15.91
C GLY A 245 22.80 14.70 15.27
N TYR A 246 22.18 14.19 14.21
CA TYR A 246 21.01 14.83 13.59
C TYR A 246 19.69 14.32 14.19
N SER A 247 18.74 15.23 14.37
CA SER A 247 17.37 14.93 14.83
C SER A 247 16.45 14.73 13.63
N VAL A 248 16.08 13.48 13.35
CA VAL A 248 15.39 13.08 12.11
C VAL A 248 13.91 12.81 12.36
N GLU A 249 13.04 13.45 11.60
CA GLU A 249 11.64 13.06 11.54
C GLU A 249 11.43 12.03 10.44
N VAL A 250 10.70 10.94 10.75
CA VAL A 250 10.28 9.96 9.74
C VAL A 250 8.76 10.00 9.63
N LEU A 251 8.29 10.41 8.45
CA LEU A 251 6.88 10.48 8.08
C LEU A 251 6.52 9.31 7.17
N ASP A 252 5.54 8.50 7.60
CA ASP A 252 4.99 7.37 6.86
C ASP A 252 3.73 7.81 6.11
N LEU A 253 3.80 7.89 4.79
CA LEU A 253 2.68 8.28 3.94
C LEU A 253 1.83 7.06 3.62
N LEU A 254 0.88 6.76 4.48
CA LEU A 254 0.00 5.60 4.38
C LEU A 254 -1.08 5.73 3.31
N SER A 255 -1.45 6.96 2.96
CA SER A 255 -2.50 7.28 2.00
C SER A 255 -1.96 8.18 0.90
N LEU A 256 -2.09 7.74 -0.35
CA LEU A 256 -1.62 8.48 -1.53
C LEU A 256 -2.76 9.27 -2.19
N SER A 257 -4.00 8.82 -2.01
CA SER A 257 -5.20 9.49 -2.49
C SER A 257 -6.39 9.11 -1.57
N PRO A 258 -6.96 10.05 -0.83
CA PRO A 258 -6.45 11.42 -0.61
C PRO A 258 -5.08 11.41 0.09
N MET A 259 -4.24 12.39 -0.22
CA MET A 259 -2.94 12.60 0.42
C MET A 259 -3.09 13.47 1.67
N ASP A 260 -2.31 13.20 2.71
CA ASP A 260 -2.25 14.03 3.93
C ASP A 260 -1.27 15.19 3.73
N GLU A 261 -1.68 16.16 2.91
CA GLU A 261 -0.88 17.35 2.58
C GLU A 261 -0.52 18.17 3.82
N ASP A 262 -1.46 18.28 4.78
CA ASP A 262 -1.24 19.01 6.04
C ASP A 262 -0.09 18.40 6.86
N ALA A 263 -0.01 17.07 6.95
CA ALA A 263 1.07 16.40 7.66
C ALA A 263 2.43 16.62 6.98
N ILE A 264 2.47 16.56 5.65
CA ILE A 264 3.68 16.80 4.85
C ILE A 264 4.16 18.24 5.08
N LEU A 265 3.27 19.22 4.89
CA LEU A 265 3.61 20.62 5.01
C LEU A 265 4.01 21.01 6.44
N SER A 266 3.31 20.49 7.45
CA SER A 266 3.65 20.73 8.87
C SER A 266 5.04 20.17 9.22
N SER A 267 5.37 18.98 8.71
CA SER A 267 6.68 18.36 8.89
C SER A 267 7.78 19.22 8.25
N VAL A 268 7.57 19.66 6.99
CA VAL A 268 8.54 20.50 6.27
C VAL A 268 8.69 21.87 6.92
N GLN A 269 7.62 22.49 7.39
CA GLN A 269 7.69 23.79 8.10
C GLN A 269 8.53 23.69 9.38
N LYS A 270 8.49 22.55 10.06
CA LYS A 270 9.29 22.29 11.26
C LYS A 270 10.76 22.02 10.91
N THR A 271 11.02 21.05 10.05
CA THR A 271 12.36 20.53 9.77
C THR A 271 13.12 21.29 8.68
N LYS A 272 12.40 22.02 7.82
CA LYS A 272 12.90 22.84 6.71
C LYS A 272 13.63 22.10 5.60
N LYS A 273 13.77 20.80 5.71
CA LYS A 273 14.48 19.91 4.79
C LYS A 273 13.71 18.62 4.62
N ILE A 274 13.58 18.11 3.40
CA ILE A 274 12.87 16.88 3.12
C ILE A 274 13.60 16.00 2.11
N VAL A 275 13.67 14.70 2.42
CA VAL A 275 14.03 13.64 1.47
C VAL A 275 12.81 12.72 1.30
N ILE A 276 12.33 12.61 0.08
CA ILE A 276 11.18 11.78 -0.29
C ILE A 276 11.72 10.47 -0.87
N VAL A 277 11.36 9.34 -0.26
CA VAL A 277 11.86 8.01 -0.64
C VAL A 277 10.73 7.18 -1.22
N ASP A 278 10.83 6.85 -2.50
CA ASP A 278 9.76 6.24 -3.27
C ASP A 278 10.31 5.06 -4.09
N GLU A 279 9.56 3.96 -4.18
CA GLU A 279 9.89 2.80 -5.02
C GLU A 279 9.34 2.91 -6.46
N ASP A 280 8.48 3.90 -6.74
CA ASP A 280 7.98 4.14 -8.10
C ASP A 280 9.06 4.77 -8.99
N TYR A 281 8.83 4.75 -10.27
CA TYR A 281 9.72 5.38 -11.25
C TYR A 281 9.87 6.88 -10.99
N PRO A 282 11.02 7.49 -11.36
CA PRO A 282 11.30 8.90 -11.00
C PRO A 282 10.46 9.93 -11.77
N ARG A 283 9.65 9.50 -12.74
CA ARG A 283 8.81 10.37 -13.58
C ARG A 283 7.34 10.16 -13.29
N CYS A 284 6.57 11.26 -13.21
CA CYS A 284 5.12 11.21 -12.93
C CYS A 284 4.82 10.35 -11.69
N SER A 285 5.61 10.50 -10.63
CA SER A 285 5.52 9.73 -9.40
C SER A 285 4.98 10.57 -8.25
N ILE A 286 4.50 9.90 -7.20
CA ILE A 286 4.08 10.55 -5.94
C ILE A 286 5.21 11.41 -5.37
N ALA A 287 6.47 10.94 -5.45
CA ALA A 287 7.61 11.75 -5.03
C ALA A 287 7.75 13.06 -5.82
N THR A 288 7.33 13.08 -7.09
CA THR A 288 7.31 14.30 -7.91
C THR A 288 6.20 15.24 -7.46
N ASP A 289 5.01 14.72 -7.20
CA ASP A 289 3.85 15.51 -6.75
C ASP A 289 4.12 16.11 -5.36
N ILE A 290 4.68 15.33 -4.42
CA ILE A 290 5.09 15.83 -3.11
C ILE A 290 6.16 16.92 -3.24
N SER A 291 7.14 16.75 -4.16
CA SER A 291 8.17 17.77 -4.39
C SER A 291 7.56 19.08 -4.93
N ALA A 292 6.56 18.99 -5.81
CA ALA A 292 5.83 20.15 -6.32
C ALA A 292 5.01 20.81 -5.20
N LEU A 293 4.23 20.04 -4.44
CA LEU A 293 3.45 20.54 -3.30
C LEU A 293 4.33 21.31 -2.31
N VAL A 294 5.47 20.73 -1.91
CA VAL A 294 6.40 21.36 -0.96
C VAL A 294 7.03 22.62 -1.55
N ALA A 295 7.38 22.61 -2.84
CA ALA A 295 7.95 23.78 -3.51
C ALA A 295 6.92 24.91 -3.72
N GLU A 296 5.63 24.60 -3.87
CA GLU A 296 4.57 25.59 -4.04
C GLU A 296 4.07 26.15 -2.69
N GLU A 297 3.85 25.29 -1.69
CA GLU A 297 3.14 25.65 -0.47
C GLU A 297 4.09 25.88 0.75
N ALA A 298 5.33 25.39 0.68
CA ALA A 298 6.30 25.50 1.78
C ALA A 298 7.64 26.14 1.37
N PHE A 299 7.73 26.79 0.21
CA PHE A 299 8.99 27.36 -0.33
C PHE A 299 9.72 28.25 0.67
N ASP A 300 9.00 29.15 1.33
CA ASP A 300 9.58 30.12 2.27
C ASP A 300 10.15 29.48 3.55
N TYR A 301 9.86 28.22 3.79
CA TYR A 301 10.38 27.47 4.95
C TYR A 301 11.60 26.61 4.60
N LEU A 302 11.88 26.40 3.30
CA LEU A 302 12.91 25.47 2.86
C LEU A 302 14.33 26.07 3.02
N ASP A 303 15.21 25.35 3.70
CA ASP A 303 16.65 25.65 3.74
C ASP A 303 17.41 24.95 2.60
N ALA A 304 16.80 23.92 1.96
CA ALA A 304 17.35 23.19 0.81
C ALA A 304 16.23 22.71 -0.13
N PRO A 305 16.51 22.50 -1.42
CA PRO A 305 15.53 21.93 -2.35
C PRO A 305 15.05 20.53 -1.89
N PRO A 306 13.76 20.19 -2.08
CA PRO A 306 13.27 18.85 -1.82
C PRO A 306 14.08 17.80 -2.60
N LYS A 307 14.59 16.78 -1.91
CA LYS A 307 15.40 15.72 -2.53
C LYS A 307 14.58 14.45 -2.67
N ARG A 308 14.73 13.73 -3.79
CA ARG A 308 14.05 12.46 -4.04
C ARG A 308 15.06 11.33 -4.12
N VAL A 309 14.76 10.21 -3.48
CA VAL A 309 15.47 8.94 -3.62
C VAL A 309 14.52 7.93 -4.26
N THR A 310 14.74 7.65 -5.54
CA THR A 310 13.89 6.76 -6.35
C THR A 310 14.76 5.73 -7.07
N PRO A 311 14.17 4.63 -7.58
CA PRO A 311 14.85 3.76 -8.53
C PRO A 311 15.30 4.51 -9.79
N PRO A 312 16.26 3.97 -10.55
CA PRO A 312 16.59 4.49 -11.88
C PRO A 312 15.41 4.24 -12.85
N HIS A 313 15.27 5.11 -13.87
CA HIS A 313 14.23 4.96 -14.90
C HIS A 313 14.59 3.84 -15.89
N THR A 314 14.46 2.61 -15.43
CA THR A 314 14.73 1.38 -16.19
C THR A 314 13.81 0.24 -15.71
N GLN A 315 13.71 -0.83 -16.48
CA GLN A 315 12.95 -2.02 -16.05
C GLN A 315 13.60 -2.68 -14.83
N VAL A 316 12.76 -3.32 -13.97
CA VAL A 316 13.25 -4.05 -12.81
C VAL A 316 14.04 -5.29 -13.24
N PRO A 317 15.33 -5.42 -12.84
CA PRO A 317 16.13 -6.57 -13.22
C PRO A 317 15.71 -7.86 -12.50
N TYR A 318 15.90 -9.01 -13.14
CA TYR A 318 15.75 -10.32 -12.50
C TYR A 318 16.95 -10.69 -11.62
N SER A 319 18.15 -10.32 -12.04
CA SER A 319 19.40 -10.66 -11.35
C SER A 319 19.50 -9.95 -9.99
N ARG A 320 19.69 -10.70 -8.91
CA ARG A 320 19.81 -10.15 -7.55
C ARG A 320 20.80 -8.99 -7.41
N PRO A 321 22.03 -9.06 -7.93
CA PRO A 321 22.98 -7.95 -7.86
C PRO A 321 22.49 -6.70 -8.58
N LEU A 322 21.77 -6.84 -9.70
CA LEU A 322 21.23 -5.71 -10.44
C LEU A 322 19.98 -5.15 -9.78
N GLU A 323 19.08 -6.00 -9.27
CA GLU A 323 17.89 -5.57 -8.53
C GLU A 323 18.27 -4.83 -7.25
N ALA A 324 19.34 -5.23 -6.55
CA ALA A 324 19.86 -4.51 -5.40
C ALA A 324 20.34 -3.08 -5.73
N LEU A 325 20.78 -2.83 -6.96
CA LEU A 325 21.12 -1.48 -7.43
C LEU A 325 19.86 -0.66 -7.76
N PHE A 326 18.76 -1.34 -8.11
CA PHE A 326 17.51 -0.72 -8.49
C PHE A 326 16.78 -0.12 -7.27
N VAL A 327 16.61 -0.90 -6.19
CA VAL A 327 15.82 -0.49 -5.01
C VAL A 327 16.44 0.68 -4.24
N PRO A 328 15.64 1.57 -3.62
CA PRO A 328 16.11 2.49 -2.61
C PRO A 328 16.73 1.75 -1.42
N THR A 329 17.88 2.24 -0.92
CA THR A 329 18.56 1.69 0.26
C THR A 329 18.84 2.77 1.28
N LYS A 330 19.06 2.39 2.55
CA LYS A 330 19.40 3.34 3.62
C LYS A 330 20.66 4.15 3.32
N GLU A 331 21.64 3.56 2.62
CA GLU A 331 22.86 4.27 2.21
C GLU A 331 22.58 5.36 1.19
N LYS A 332 21.66 5.11 0.20
CA LYS A 332 21.21 6.12 -0.76
C LYS A 332 20.43 7.24 -0.06
N VAL A 333 19.57 6.89 0.90
CA VAL A 333 18.80 7.86 1.70
C VAL A 333 19.74 8.69 2.57
N LEU A 334 20.68 8.04 3.27
CA LEU A 334 21.69 8.72 4.07
C LEU A 334 22.51 9.72 3.23
N ALA A 335 22.98 9.31 2.06
CA ALA A 335 23.73 10.20 1.16
C ALA A 335 22.89 11.41 0.73
N ALA A 336 21.63 11.19 0.33
CA ALA A 336 20.73 12.27 -0.05
C ALA A 336 20.39 13.21 1.12
N ALA A 337 20.25 12.66 2.34
CA ALA A 337 20.01 13.46 3.54
C ALA A 337 21.20 14.36 3.89
N LEU A 338 22.42 13.84 3.80
CA LEU A 338 23.63 14.62 4.06
C LEU A 338 23.81 15.76 3.03
N GLU A 339 23.45 15.54 1.74
CA GLU A 339 23.50 16.59 0.72
C GLU A 339 22.57 17.79 1.03
N VAL A 340 21.48 17.58 1.78
CA VAL A 340 20.54 18.67 2.13
C VAL A 340 20.77 19.22 3.55
N LEU A 341 21.56 18.51 4.37
CA LEU A 341 21.93 18.94 5.73
C LEU A 341 23.18 19.83 5.72
N GLU A 342 24.09 19.58 4.79
CA GLU A 342 25.33 20.36 4.58
C GLU A 342 25.07 21.60 3.71
#